data_73fe049508f989cac9df650d0dc3f8f4
#
_entry.id   73fe049508f989cac9df650d0dc3f8f4
#
_cell.length_a   1.000
_cell.length_b   1.000
_cell.length_c   1.000
_cell.angle_alpha   90.00
_cell.angle_beta   90.00
_cell.angle_gamma   90.00
#
_symmetry.space_group_name_H-M   'P 1'
#
loop_
_entity.id
_entity.type
_entity.pdbx_description
1 polymer ?
#
loop_
_entity_poly.entity_id
_entity_poly.type
_entity_poly.pdbx_seq_one_letter_code
_entity_poly.pdbx_strand_id
1 'polypeptide(L)'
;ATDAKEFDDVSADTFGHILEYRPDLKIDNLYQLGLGNLHSSGKALQSKGYACKMHEASCSKDTMTGHWEMMGIKTEKPFKTFTDTGFPPELIAELEKRCGKRVIGNKSASGTEIIEELGEEEIHTGAMIVYTSADSVLQICGNEETFDLQNLYRCCEIAREITLKDEWRVGRVIARPYVGKKKGEFKRTSNRHDYALKPTGLTALNALKDNGLDVIGVGKINDIFCGEGITETYHSTSSVNGMEQTIEISKKDFHCLLYTSPSPRDCS
;
A
#
# COMPACT_ATOMS: atom_id res chain seq x y z
N ALA A 1 -6.82 18.19 10.32
CA ALA A 1 -7.04 17.23 11.40
C ALA A 1 -6.49 17.81 12.71
N THR A 2 -7.09 17.49 13.86
CA THR A 2 -6.65 18.00 15.19
C THR A 2 -5.28 17.46 15.59
N ASP A 3 -4.89 16.35 15.03
CA ASP A 3 -3.66 15.57 15.24
C ASP A 3 -2.65 15.69 14.09
N ALA A 4 -2.95 16.49 13.08
CA ALA A 4 -2.09 16.66 11.90
C ALA A 4 -0.63 17.01 12.24
N LYS A 5 -0.42 17.69 13.38
CA LYS A 5 0.90 18.10 13.88
C LYS A 5 1.75 16.90 14.31
N GLU A 6 1.12 15.86 14.82
CA GLU A 6 1.80 14.63 15.29
C GLU A 6 2.31 13.79 14.12
N PHE A 7 1.69 13.97 12.95
CA PHE A 7 2.00 13.23 11.71
C PHE A 7 2.66 14.09 10.62
N ASP A 8 3.12 15.29 10.98
CA ASP A 8 3.70 16.25 10.02
C ASP A 8 2.79 16.59 8.82
N ASP A 9 1.48 16.67 9.07
CA ASP A 9 0.43 16.92 8.09
C ASP A 9 -0.40 18.19 8.37
N VAL A 10 0.23 19.21 8.93
CA VAL A 10 -0.44 20.45 9.45
C VAL A 10 -1.38 21.11 8.44
N SER A 11 -1.13 20.99 7.15
CA SER A 11 -1.95 21.55 6.07
C SER A 11 -2.84 20.52 5.35
N ALA A 12 -2.89 19.27 5.82
CA ALA A 12 -3.66 18.23 5.17
C ALA A 12 -5.17 18.48 5.35
N ASP A 13 -5.84 18.82 4.26
CA ASP A 13 -7.28 19.01 4.17
C ASP A 13 -7.78 18.57 2.78
N THR A 14 -7.74 17.27 2.54
CA THR A 14 -8.07 16.70 1.23
C THR A 14 -9.48 17.10 0.78
N PHE A 15 -10.47 17.04 1.67
CA PHE A 15 -11.84 17.36 1.31
C PHE A 15 -12.05 18.86 1.04
N GLY A 16 -11.47 19.73 1.88
CA GLY A 16 -11.50 21.17 1.67
C GLY A 16 -10.83 21.56 0.36
N HIS A 17 -9.63 21.08 0.09
CA HIS A 17 -8.91 21.36 -1.16
C HIS A 17 -9.64 20.84 -2.42
N ILE A 18 -10.30 19.68 -2.34
CA ILE A 18 -11.14 19.19 -3.45
C ILE A 18 -12.27 20.17 -3.74
N LEU A 19 -12.96 20.66 -2.71
CA LEU A 19 -14.07 21.61 -2.88
C LEU A 19 -13.60 22.98 -3.39
N GLU A 20 -12.43 23.44 -2.97
CA GLU A 20 -11.82 24.67 -3.51
C GLU A 20 -11.47 24.52 -4.99
N TYR A 21 -10.88 23.40 -5.38
CA TYR A 21 -10.48 23.15 -6.76
C TYR A 21 -11.68 22.81 -7.67
N ARG A 22 -12.70 22.14 -7.13
CA ARG A 22 -13.92 21.73 -7.84
C ARG A 22 -15.17 22.18 -7.11
N PRO A 23 -15.48 23.50 -7.12
CA PRO A 23 -16.67 24.03 -6.45
C PRO A 23 -17.99 23.56 -7.09
N ASP A 24 -17.93 23.05 -8.31
CA ASP A 24 -19.03 22.45 -9.07
C ASP A 24 -19.25 20.96 -8.79
N LEU A 25 -18.48 20.36 -7.89
CA LEU A 25 -18.53 18.93 -7.60
C LEU A 25 -19.92 18.51 -7.10
N LYS A 26 -20.53 17.56 -7.80
CA LYS A 26 -21.86 17.02 -7.48
C LYS A 26 -21.72 15.75 -6.63
N ILE A 27 -21.88 15.90 -5.32
CA ILE A 27 -21.84 14.81 -4.34
C ILE A 27 -23.07 14.85 -3.43
N ASP A 28 -24.24 15.13 -4.02
CA ASP A 28 -25.48 15.35 -3.28
C ASP A 28 -25.88 14.18 -2.40
N ASN A 29 -25.63 12.94 -2.84
CA ASN A 29 -25.89 11.74 -2.04
C ASN A 29 -25.01 11.69 -0.78
N LEU A 30 -23.73 12.06 -0.89
CA LEU A 30 -22.83 12.11 0.27
C LEU A 30 -23.22 13.22 1.23
N TYR A 31 -23.69 14.36 0.73
CA TYR A 31 -24.26 15.43 1.55
C TYR A 31 -25.53 14.97 2.27
N GLN A 32 -26.42 14.24 1.60
CA GLN A 32 -27.62 13.65 2.23
C GLN A 32 -27.26 12.61 3.31
N LEU A 33 -26.13 11.92 3.18
CA LEU A 33 -25.60 11.00 4.20
C LEU A 33 -24.90 11.71 5.35
N GLY A 34 -24.66 13.03 5.24
CA GLY A 34 -24.13 13.85 6.33
C GLY A 34 -22.68 14.30 6.16
N LEU A 35 -22.01 14.01 5.03
CA LEU A 35 -20.61 14.41 4.81
C LEU A 35 -20.41 15.92 4.98
N GLY A 36 -21.35 16.74 4.50
CA GLY A 36 -21.28 18.19 4.62
C GLY A 36 -21.32 18.74 6.04
N ASN A 37 -21.81 17.97 7.00
CA ASN A 37 -21.84 18.35 8.42
C ASN A 37 -20.51 18.07 9.13
N LEU A 38 -19.59 17.35 8.47
CA LEU A 38 -18.32 16.95 9.07
C LEU A 38 -17.18 17.93 8.78
N HIS A 39 -17.36 18.84 7.81
CA HIS A 39 -16.33 19.79 7.38
C HIS A 39 -16.92 21.20 7.16
N SER A 40 -16.15 22.23 7.53
CA SER A 40 -16.57 23.64 7.43
C SER A 40 -16.86 24.12 5.99
N SER A 41 -16.16 23.56 5.01
CA SER A 41 -16.37 23.86 3.57
C SER A 41 -17.51 23.03 2.96
N GLY A 42 -18.10 22.10 3.70
CA GLY A 42 -19.18 21.24 3.22
C GLY A 42 -20.54 21.92 3.27
N LYS A 43 -21.47 21.46 2.44
CA LYS A 43 -22.88 21.82 2.50
C LYS A 43 -23.55 21.10 3.68
N ALA A 44 -23.82 21.78 4.76
CA ALA A 44 -24.60 21.24 5.86
C ALA A 44 -26.06 21.00 5.43
N LEU A 45 -26.54 19.78 5.55
CA LEU A 45 -27.91 19.37 5.28
C LEU A 45 -28.46 18.54 6.43
N GLN A 46 -29.79 18.44 6.52
CA GLN A 46 -30.39 17.45 7.41
C GLN A 46 -30.02 16.04 6.92
N SER A 47 -29.21 15.35 7.69
CA SER A 47 -28.70 14.04 7.33
C SER A 47 -29.79 12.98 7.38
N LYS A 48 -29.82 12.09 6.38
CA LYS A 48 -30.64 10.86 6.37
C LYS A 48 -29.99 9.69 7.13
N GLY A 49 -28.77 9.88 7.61
CA GLY A 49 -27.99 8.87 8.32
C GLY A 49 -27.18 9.50 9.45
N TYR A 50 -26.41 8.68 10.12
CA TYR A 50 -25.46 9.11 11.14
C TYR A 50 -24.09 9.32 10.49
N ALA A 51 -23.52 10.51 10.67
CA ALA A 51 -22.18 10.84 10.21
C ALA A 51 -21.33 11.29 11.41
N CYS A 52 -20.14 10.74 11.55
CA CYS A 52 -19.22 11.09 12.62
C CYS A 52 -17.79 11.19 12.10
N LYS A 53 -16.96 11.92 12.83
CA LYS A 53 -15.49 11.90 12.67
C LYS A 53 -14.94 10.80 13.56
N MET A 54 -14.06 9.97 13.00
CA MET A 54 -13.28 9.03 13.77
C MET A 54 -11.85 9.52 13.86
N HIS A 55 -11.22 9.24 14.98
CA HIS A 55 -9.81 9.53 15.23
C HIS A 55 -9.05 8.22 15.13
N GLU A 56 -7.97 8.20 14.36
CA GLU A 56 -7.08 7.05 14.30
C GLU A 56 -6.37 6.88 15.65
N ALA A 57 -6.46 5.68 16.23
CA ALA A 57 -5.84 5.33 17.50
C ALA A 57 -4.49 4.61 17.33
N SER A 58 -4.21 4.14 16.12
CA SER A 58 -2.94 3.53 15.76
C SER A 58 -1.84 4.56 15.60
N CYS A 59 -0.60 4.18 15.86
CA CYS A 59 0.55 5.09 15.89
C CYS A 59 1.34 5.15 14.59
N SER A 60 0.80 4.66 13.46
CA SER A 60 1.51 4.59 12.19
C SER A 60 0.76 5.32 11.08
N LYS A 61 1.48 6.12 10.30
CA LYS A 61 0.97 6.81 9.11
C LYS A 61 1.13 5.89 7.89
N ASP A 62 0.27 4.90 7.78
CA ASP A 62 0.36 3.88 6.73
C ASP A 62 -1.04 3.37 6.33
N THR A 63 -1.26 3.12 5.04
CA THR A 63 -2.54 2.63 4.51
C THR A 63 -2.96 1.30 5.15
N MET A 64 -2.02 0.39 5.39
CA MET A 64 -2.33 -0.91 6.00
C MET A 64 -2.82 -0.73 7.43
N THR A 65 -2.14 0.10 8.21
CA THR A 65 -2.51 0.42 9.59
C THR A 65 -3.93 0.95 9.69
N GLY A 66 -4.29 1.95 8.87
CA GLY A 66 -5.64 2.51 8.86
C GLY A 66 -6.72 1.49 8.48
N HIS A 67 -6.46 0.64 7.47
CA HIS A 67 -7.40 -0.43 7.11
C HIS A 67 -7.52 -1.51 8.19
N TRP A 68 -6.41 -1.89 8.81
CA TRP A 68 -6.42 -2.86 9.90
C TRP A 68 -7.18 -2.34 11.11
N GLU A 69 -7.03 -1.04 11.42
CA GLU A 69 -7.77 -0.42 12.52
C GLU A 69 -9.27 -0.38 12.25
N MET A 70 -9.70 -0.06 11.05
CA MET A 70 -11.12 -0.14 10.65
C MET A 70 -11.68 -1.57 10.82
N MET A 71 -10.82 -2.59 10.73
CA MET A 71 -11.17 -4.00 10.90
C MET A 71 -10.81 -4.56 12.28
N GLY A 72 -10.48 -3.70 13.26
CA GLY A 72 -10.38 -4.05 14.69
C GLY A 72 -8.97 -4.27 15.23
N ILE A 73 -7.90 -3.99 14.46
CA ILE A 73 -6.51 -4.11 14.92
C ILE A 73 -5.90 -2.74 15.15
N LYS A 74 -5.64 -2.38 16.41
CA LYS A 74 -4.85 -1.21 16.76
C LYS A 74 -3.35 -1.52 16.61
N THR A 75 -2.65 -0.76 15.79
CA THR A 75 -1.18 -0.85 15.64
C THR A 75 -0.50 -0.01 16.71
N GLU A 76 0.15 -0.66 17.67
CA GLU A 76 0.83 0.04 18.80
C GLU A 76 2.29 0.39 18.50
N LYS A 77 2.92 -0.30 17.55
CA LYS A 77 4.30 -0.05 17.12
C LYS A 77 4.31 0.34 15.65
N PRO A 78 4.78 1.53 15.29
CA PRO A 78 4.85 1.95 13.89
C PRO A 78 5.80 1.05 13.11
N PHE A 79 5.54 0.89 11.83
CA PHE A 79 6.48 0.24 10.93
C PHE A 79 7.75 1.08 10.80
N LYS A 80 8.89 0.42 10.66
CA LYS A 80 10.16 1.12 10.50
C LYS A 80 10.27 1.78 9.14
N THR A 81 10.83 2.97 9.12
CA THR A 81 11.26 3.66 7.91
C THR A 81 12.78 3.80 7.92
N PHE A 82 13.39 3.74 6.76
CA PHE A 82 14.85 3.79 6.59
C PHE A 82 15.24 4.88 5.59
N THR A 83 14.45 5.95 5.53
CA THR A 83 14.56 7.03 4.53
C THR A 83 15.87 7.78 4.63
N ASP A 84 16.33 8.06 5.86
CA ASP A 84 17.50 8.92 6.09
C ASP A 84 18.84 8.17 5.98
N THR A 85 18.85 6.89 6.33
CA THR A 85 20.10 6.11 6.50
C THR A 85 20.26 4.95 5.51
N GLY A 86 19.18 4.56 4.80
CA GLY A 86 19.11 3.24 4.20
C GLY A 86 18.98 2.14 5.27
N PHE A 87 18.96 0.90 4.84
CA PHE A 87 18.83 -0.26 5.74
C PHE A 87 20.11 -0.51 6.52
N PRO A 88 20.02 -0.99 7.78
CA PRO A 88 21.19 -1.32 8.61
C PRO A 88 22.11 -2.34 7.93
N PRO A 89 23.43 -2.25 8.16
CA PRO A 89 24.41 -3.18 7.57
C PRO A 89 24.12 -4.65 7.88
N GLU A 90 23.57 -4.94 9.04
CA GLU A 90 23.23 -6.31 9.48
C GLU A 90 22.08 -6.89 8.65
N LEU A 91 21.08 -6.08 8.29
CA LEU A 91 19.98 -6.47 7.39
C LEU A 91 20.53 -6.73 5.99
N ILE A 92 21.36 -5.82 5.48
CA ILE A 92 21.97 -5.97 4.14
C ILE A 92 22.83 -7.23 4.08
N ALA A 93 23.68 -7.47 5.07
CA ALA A 93 24.54 -8.67 5.12
C ALA A 93 23.71 -9.97 5.15
N GLU A 94 22.64 -10.01 5.93
CA GLU A 94 21.75 -11.18 5.97
C GLU A 94 21.02 -11.39 4.64
N LEU A 95 20.60 -10.30 3.98
CA LEU A 95 19.97 -10.34 2.67
C LEU A 95 20.93 -10.85 1.60
N GLU A 96 22.16 -10.33 1.54
CA GLU A 96 23.22 -10.78 0.63
C GLU A 96 23.53 -12.26 0.81
N LYS A 97 23.71 -12.69 2.06
CA LYS A 97 23.99 -14.08 2.42
C LYS A 97 22.91 -15.03 1.95
N ARG A 98 21.63 -14.69 2.18
CA ARG A 98 20.52 -15.58 1.85
C ARG A 98 20.13 -15.53 0.36
N CYS A 99 20.25 -14.38 -0.28
CA CYS A 99 19.99 -14.23 -1.71
C CYS A 99 21.16 -14.72 -2.58
N GLY A 100 22.38 -14.74 -2.04
CA GLY A 100 23.60 -15.07 -2.79
C GLY A 100 24.00 -13.99 -3.79
N LYS A 101 23.62 -12.73 -3.55
CA LYS A 101 23.85 -11.58 -4.43
C LYS A 101 24.30 -10.37 -3.62
N ARG A 102 25.26 -9.61 -4.16
CA ARG A 102 25.70 -8.34 -3.58
C ARG A 102 24.58 -7.30 -3.70
N VAL A 103 24.38 -6.50 -2.67
CA VAL A 103 23.45 -5.36 -2.67
C VAL A 103 24.16 -4.10 -3.17
N ILE A 104 23.48 -3.37 -4.04
CA ILE A 104 23.83 -2.01 -4.46
C ILE A 104 22.65 -1.07 -4.21
N GLY A 105 22.93 0.22 -4.04
CA GLY A 105 21.93 1.25 -3.75
C GLY A 105 21.81 1.55 -2.26
N ASN A 106 21.01 0.81 -1.54
CA ASN A 106 20.73 0.97 -0.09
C ASN A 106 20.52 2.43 0.35
N LYS A 107 19.64 3.13 -0.32
CA LYS A 107 19.30 4.54 -0.05
C LYS A 107 17.84 4.82 -0.34
N SER A 108 17.36 5.98 0.09
CA SER A 108 16.06 6.50 -0.33
C SER A 108 16.13 7.02 -1.77
N ALA A 109 15.24 6.57 -2.62
CA ALA A 109 15.21 6.96 -4.03
C ALA A 109 13.84 6.76 -4.69
N SER A 110 13.63 7.42 -5.82
CA SER A 110 12.58 7.05 -6.77
C SER A 110 12.98 5.78 -7.53
N GLY A 111 12.02 4.87 -7.74
CA GLY A 111 12.30 3.62 -8.48
C GLY A 111 12.74 3.83 -9.92
N THR A 112 12.37 4.93 -10.55
CA THR A 112 12.83 5.27 -11.90
C THR A 112 14.27 5.78 -11.89
N GLU A 113 14.58 6.68 -10.96
CA GLU A 113 15.91 7.27 -10.83
C GLU A 113 16.98 6.23 -10.46
N ILE A 114 16.66 5.34 -9.51
CA ILE A 114 17.66 4.36 -9.07
C ILE A 114 17.96 3.30 -10.13
N ILE A 115 16.96 2.94 -10.96
CA ILE A 115 17.19 2.06 -12.10
C ILE A 115 18.09 2.74 -13.15
N GLU A 116 17.85 4.02 -13.44
CA GLU A 116 18.71 4.81 -14.35
C GLU A 116 20.14 4.98 -13.81
N GLU A 117 20.32 5.02 -12.50
CA GLU A 117 21.63 5.16 -11.86
C GLU A 117 22.40 3.84 -11.80
N LEU A 118 21.75 2.73 -11.44
CA LEU A 118 22.40 1.47 -11.08
C LEU A 118 22.07 0.30 -12.01
N GLY A 119 21.17 0.46 -12.97
CA GLY A 119 20.72 -0.63 -13.82
C GLY A 119 21.82 -1.25 -14.68
N GLU A 120 22.76 -0.46 -15.20
CA GLU A 120 23.91 -1.00 -15.94
C GLU A 120 24.85 -1.79 -15.02
N GLU A 121 25.09 -1.33 -13.78
CA GLU A 121 25.91 -2.07 -12.81
C GLU A 121 25.24 -3.38 -12.44
N GLU A 122 23.92 -3.39 -12.21
CA GLU A 122 23.14 -4.60 -11.93
C GLU A 122 23.28 -5.62 -13.06
N ILE A 123 23.06 -5.21 -14.31
CA ILE A 123 23.16 -6.09 -15.48
C ILE A 123 24.56 -6.70 -15.64
N HIS A 124 25.62 -5.90 -15.43
CA HIS A 124 27.00 -6.37 -15.59
C HIS A 124 27.50 -7.25 -14.44
N THR A 125 27.06 -6.99 -13.22
CA THR A 125 27.59 -7.66 -12.02
C THR A 125 26.66 -8.73 -11.46
N GLY A 126 25.38 -8.73 -11.85
CA GLY A 126 24.34 -9.56 -11.25
C GLY A 126 23.99 -9.15 -9.81
N ALA A 127 24.39 -7.94 -9.38
CA ALA A 127 24.07 -7.39 -8.07
C ALA A 127 22.56 -7.11 -7.95
N MET A 128 22.07 -6.91 -6.75
CA MET A 128 20.68 -6.65 -6.43
C MET A 128 20.50 -5.17 -6.05
N ILE A 129 19.71 -4.41 -6.77
CA ILE A 129 19.40 -3.03 -6.41
C ILE A 129 18.38 -3.03 -5.27
N VAL A 130 18.80 -2.57 -4.08
CA VAL A 130 17.94 -2.42 -2.90
C VAL A 130 17.80 -0.96 -2.56
N TYR A 131 16.57 -0.49 -2.30
CA TYR A 131 16.31 0.89 -1.94
C TYR A 131 15.02 1.03 -1.13
N THR A 132 14.81 2.20 -0.55
CA THR A 132 13.59 2.57 0.17
C THR A 132 12.97 3.84 -0.40
N SER A 133 11.86 4.28 0.16
CA SER A 133 11.21 5.58 -0.11
C SER A 133 10.72 6.18 1.21
N ALA A 134 9.89 7.22 1.15
CA ALA A 134 9.31 7.84 2.35
C ALA A 134 8.39 6.89 3.13
N ASP A 135 7.84 5.87 2.48
CA ASP A 135 7.01 4.86 3.13
C ASP A 135 7.85 3.78 3.82
N SER A 136 7.21 2.96 4.65
CA SER A 136 7.82 1.79 5.29
C SER A 136 7.95 0.63 4.30
N VAL A 137 8.91 0.71 3.39
CA VAL A 137 9.08 -0.26 2.30
C VAL A 137 10.53 -0.63 2.07
N LEU A 138 10.80 -1.90 1.78
CA LEU A 138 12.03 -2.40 1.17
C LEU A 138 11.73 -2.77 -0.27
N GLN A 139 12.45 -2.18 -1.21
CA GLN A 139 12.21 -2.38 -2.63
C GLN A 139 13.43 -3.00 -3.29
N ILE A 140 13.21 -4.00 -4.14
CA ILE A 140 14.25 -4.68 -4.89
C ILE A 140 13.95 -4.54 -6.38
N CYS A 141 14.88 -3.93 -7.15
CA CYS A 141 14.82 -3.94 -8.60
C CYS A 141 15.69 -5.08 -9.15
N GLY A 142 15.23 -5.66 -10.26
CA GLY A 142 15.96 -6.64 -11.04
C GLY A 142 15.53 -6.59 -12.50
N ASN A 143 16.48 -6.67 -13.41
CA ASN A 143 16.22 -6.75 -14.84
C ASN A 143 15.67 -8.12 -15.20
N GLU A 144 14.54 -8.19 -15.90
CA GLU A 144 13.86 -9.46 -16.21
C GLU A 144 14.72 -10.42 -17.05
N GLU A 145 15.61 -9.87 -17.92
CA GLU A 145 16.43 -10.70 -18.81
C GLU A 145 17.70 -11.22 -18.11
N THR A 146 18.32 -10.43 -17.22
CA THR A 146 19.62 -10.73 -16.64
C THR A 146 19.56 -11.21 -15.19
N PHE A 147 18.66 -10.65 -14.40
CA PHE A 147 18.45 -11.06 -13.01
C PHE A 147 17.50 -12.24 -12.89
N ASP A 148 16.58 -12.38 -13.84
CA ASP A 148 15.44 -13.28 -13.88
C ASP A 148 14.32 -12.96 -12.89
N LEU A 149 13.09 -12.96 -13.40
CA LEU A 149 11.90 -12.56 -12.64
C LEU A 149 11.63 -13.48 -11.44
N GLN A 150 11.82 -14.78 -11.58
CA GLN A 150 11.61 -15.74 -10.48
C GLN A 150 12.66 -15.58 -9.39
N ASN A 151 13.88 -15.25 -9.79
CA ASN A 151 14.94 -14.97 -8.84
C ASN A 151 14.71 -13.66 -8.08
N LEU A 152 14.15 -12.63 -8.74
CA LEU A 152 13.72 -11.39 -8.09
C LEU A 152 12.64 -11.68 -7.04
N TYR A 153 11.63 -12.46 -7.39
CA TYR A 153 10.56 -12.82 -6.45
C TYR A 153 11.10 -13.61 -5.26
N ARG A 154 11.97 -14.60 -5.49
CA ARG A 154 12.65 -15.35 -4.41
C ARG A 154 13.43 -14.42 -3.47
N CYS A 155 14.15 -13.44 -4.01
CA CYS A 155 14.87 -12.46 -3.18
C CYS A 155 13.91 -11.60 -2.34
N CYS A 156 12.76 -11.21 -2.90
CA CYS A 156 11.73 -10.46 -2.17
C CYS A 156 11.06 -11.30 -1.08
N GLU A 157 10.82 -12.58 -1.29
CA GLU A 157 10.31 -13.51 -0.27
C GLU A 157 11.31 -13.63 0.89
N ILE A 158 12.59 -13.82 0.59
CA ILE A 158 13.66 -13.83 1.59
C ILE A 158 13.70 -12.49 2.35
N ALA A 159 13.63 -11.36 1.64
CA ALA A 159 13.59 -10.05 2.27
C ALA A 159 12.37 -9.90 3.18
N ARG A 160 11.19 -10.42 2.78
CA ARG A 160 9.99 -10.41 3.62
C ARG A 160 10.19 -11.21 4.90
N GLU A 161 10.78 -12.39 4.83
CA GLU A 161 11.09 -13.20 6.02
C GLU A 161 12.07 -12.48 6.97
N ILE A 162 13.14 -11.91 6.44
CA ILE A 162 14.14 -11.15 7.23
C ILE A 162 13.48 -9.97 7.93
N THR A 163 12.63 -9.24 7.22
CA THR A 163 11.97 -8.03 7.74
C THR A 163 10.74 -8.30 8.62
N LEU A 164 10.50 -9.54 9.03
CA LEU A 164 9.55 -9.86 10.11
C LEU A 164 10.10 -9.54 11.51
N LYS A 165 11.43 -9.41 11.67
CA LYS A 165 12.03 -9.00 12.93
C LYS A 165 11.63 -7.57 13.28
N ASP A 166 11.33 -7.33 14.57
CA ASP A 166 10.83 -6.02 15.05
C ASP A 166 11.73 -4.85 14.70
N GLU A 167 13.05 -5.05 14.78
CA GLU A 167 14.05 -4.03 14.46
C GLU A 167 14.11 -3.65 12.98
N TRP A 168 13.65 -4.54 12.09
CA TRP A 168 13.70 -4.37 10.63
C TRP A 168 12.32 -4.39 9.98
N ARG A 169 11.25 -4.39 10.77
CA ARG A 169 9.88 -4.57 10.30
C ARG A 169 9.42 -3.42 9.42
N VAL A 170 9.41 -3.69 8.11
CA VAL A 170 8.77 -2.80 7.12
C VAL A 170 7.37 -3.30 6.76
N GLY A 171 6.49 -2.38 6.40
CA GLY A 171 5.14 -2.71 6.00
C GLY A 171 5.07 -3.58 4.75
N ARG A 172 5.92 -3.29 3.76
CA ARG A 172 5.94 -4.03 2.47
C ARG A 172 7.35 -4.29 1.98
N VAL A 173 7.53 -5.42 1.31
CA VAL A 173 8.66 -5.66 0.40
C VAL A 173 8.10 -5.65 -1.02
N ILE A 174 8.76 -4.96 -1.94
CA ILE A 174 8.24 -4.75 -3.29
C ILE A 174 9.26 -5.23 -4.32
N ALA A 175 8.84 -6.17 -5.16
CA ALA A 175 9.57 -6.53 -6.37
C ALA A 175 9.29 -5.49 -7.47
N ARG A 176 10.34 -4.91 -8.00
CA ARG A 176 10.29 -3.90 -9.08
C ARG A 176 11.07 -4.36 -10.31
N PRO A 177 10.48 -5.26 -11.11
CA PRO A 177 11.12 -5.70 -12.35
C PRO A 177 11.16 -4.59 -13.40
N TYR A 178 12.20 -4.63 -14.22
CA TYR A 178 12.39 -3.72 -15.32
C TYR A 178 13.05 -4.42 -16.51
N VAL A 179 12.99 -3.79 -17.69
CA VAL A 179 13.65 -4.22 -18.93
C VAL A 179 14.49 -3.08 -19.50
N GLY A 180 15.35 -3.40 -20.46
CA GLY A 180 16.28 -2.44 -21.09
C GLY A 180 17.73 -2.87 -20.88
N LYS A 181 18.64 -2.38 -21.71
CA LYS A 181 20.05 -2.81 -21.72
C LYS A 181 21.03 -1.74 -21.27
N LYS A 182 20.63 -0.48 -21.32
CA LYS A 182 21.47 0.66 -20.95
C LYS A 182 20.63 1.84 -20.47
N LYS A 183 21.29 2.77 -19.85
CA LYS A 183 20.72 4.04 -19.37
C LYS A 183 19.92 4.75 -20.46
N GLY A 184 18.73 5.22 -20.13
CA GLY A 184 17.76 5.85 -21.04
C GLY A 184 16.83 4.87 -21.75
N GLU A 185 17.07 3.57 -21.66
CA GLU A 185 16.20 2.52 -22.23
C GLU A 185 15.41 1.77 -21.15
N PHE A 186 15.73 1.97 -19.86
CA PHE A 186 15.11 1.23 -18.78
C PHE A 186 13.64 1.57 -18.62
N LYS A 187 12.81 0.52 -18.52
CA LYS A 187 11.35 0.64 -18.31
C LYS A 187 10.89 -0.37 -17.29
N ARG A 188 10.17 0.09 -16.28
CA ARG A 188 9.49 -0.79 -15.32
C ARG A 188 8.41 -1.60 -16.04
N THR A 189 8.25 -2.86 -15.64
CA THR A 189 7.23 -3.75 -16.22
C THR A 189 6.00 -3.82 -15.32
N SER A 190 4.94 -4.44 -15.81
CA SER A 190 3.73 -4.73 -15.04
C SER A 190 3.88 -5.88 -14.05
N ASN A 191 5.00 -6.62 -14.06
CA ASN A 191 5.29 -7.76 -13.19
C ASN A 191 5.73 -7.34 -11.77
N ARG A 192 5.37 -6.12 -11.34
CA ARG A 192 5.52 -5.69 -9.96
C ARG A 192 4.74 -6.62 -9.04
N HIS A 193 5.36 -7.00 -7.91
CA HIS A 193 4.70 -7.75 -6.88
C HIS A 193 5.00 -7.19 -5.48
N ASP A 194 3.95 -7.03 -4.66
CA ASP A 194 4.06 -6.49 -3.31
C ASP A 194 3.87 -7.62 -2.29
N TYR A 195 4.86 -7.81 -1.43
CA TYR A 195 4.84 -8.74 -0.29
C TYR A 195 4.50 -7.93 0.97
N ALA A 196 3.24 -7.74 1.25
CA ALA A 196 2.78 -7.01 2.42
C ALA A 196 2.97 -7.81 3.71
N LEU A 197 3.03 -7.11 4.83
CA LEU A 197 2.94 -7.73 6.15
C LEU A 197 1.49 -8.19 6.35
N LYS A 198 1.30 -9.41 6.85
CA LYS A 198 -0.03 -9.89 7.25
C LYS A 198 -0.53 -9.12 8.48
N PRO A 199 -1.85 -8.95 8.65
CA PRO A 199 -2.41 -8.43 9.88
C PRO A 199 -1.85 -9.15 11.11
N THR A 200 -1.56 -8.39 12.16
CA THR A 200 -0.90 -8.93 13.37
C THR A 200 -1.84 -9.73 14.28
N GLY A 201 -3.11 -9.82 13.92
CA GLY A 201 -4.13 -10.54 14.67
C GLY A 201 -5.37 -10.81 13.82
N LEU A 202 -6.39 -11.39 14.47
CA LEU A 202 -7.69 -11.62 13.84
C LEU A 202 -8.42 -10.29 13.63
N THR A 203 -9.00 -10.14 12.46
CA THR A 203 -9.79 -8.98 12.05
C THR A 203 -11.28 -9.32 12.01
N ALA A 204 -12.12 -8.31 11.87
CA ALA A 204 -13.54 -8.50 11.59
C ALA A 204 -13.76 -9.34 10.31
N LEU A 205 -12.85 -9.25 9.33
CA LEU A 205 -12.92 -10.06 8.10
C LEU A 205 -12.79 -11.56 8.42
N ASN A 206 -11.85 -11.93 9.30
CA ASN A 206 -11.69 -13.31 9.74
C ASN A 206 -12.96 -13.79 10.46
N ALA A 207 -13.48 -12.99 11.39
CA ALA A 207 -14.68 -13.34 12.15
C ALA A 207 -15.89 -13.56 11.23
N LEU A 208 -16.07 -12.73 10.22
CA LEU A 208 -17.15 -12.90 9.23
C LEU A 208 -16.99 -14.19 8.44
N LYS A 209 -15.82 -14.42 7.87
CA LYS A 209 -15.49 -15.62 7.08
C LYS A 209 -15.68 -16.90 7.91
N ASP A 210 -15.18 -16.92 9.16
CA ASP A 210 -15.27 -18.08 10.04
C ASP A 210 -16.71 -18.40 10.45
N ASN A 211 -17.61 -17.42 10.37
CA ASN A 211 -19.05 -17.61 10.54
C ASN A 211 -19.81 -17.90 9.23
N GLY A 212 -19.10 -18.21 8.15
CA GLY A 212 -19.71 -18.58 6.87
C GLY A 212 -20.33 -17.41 6.11
N LEU A 213 -19.93 -16.17 6.42
CA LEU A 213 -20.41 -14.97 5.75
C LEU A 213 -19.47 -14.56 4.62
N ASP A 214 -20.04 -13.92 3.62
CA ASP A 214 -19.26 -13.41 2.47
C ASP A 214 -18.44 -12.18 2.86
N VAL A 215 -17.18 -12.17 2.44
CA VAL A 215 -16.29 -11.02 2.54
C VAL A 215 -15.67 -10.77 1.16
N ILE A 216 -16.23 -9.83 0.44
CA ILE A 216 -15.86 -9.53 -0.95
C ILE A 216 -14.96 -8.31 -0.97
N GLY A 217 -13.71 -8.49 -1.38
CA GLY A 217 -12.72 -7.43 -1.54
C GLY A 217 -12.63 -6.90 -2.95
N VAL A 218 -12.74 -5.58 -3.15
CA VAL A 218 -12.53 -4.92 -4.44
C VAL A 218 -11.32 -3.99 -4.37
N GLY A 219 -10.50 -4.03 -5.40
CA GLY A 219 -9.28 -3.23 -5.49
C GLY A 219 -8.17 -3.79 -4.59
N LYS A 220 -7.55 -2.94 -3.79
CA LYS A 220 -6.37 -3.27 -2.95
C LYS A 220 -6.69 -4.01 -1.65
N ILE A 221 -7.94 -4.27 -1.34
CA ILE A 221 -8.31 -4.89 -0.06
C ILE A 221 -7.60 -6.23 0.14
N ASN A 222 -7.59 -7.08 -0.89
CA ASN A 222 -6.88 -8.36 -0.81
C ASN A 222 -5.38 -8.21 -0.46
N ASP A 223 -4.71 -7.25 -1.09
CA ASP A 223 -3.28 -7.01 -0.88
C ASP A 223 -3.00 -6.43 0.51
N ILE A 224 -3.86 -5.52 0.99
CA ILE A 224 -3.74 -4.89 2.32
C ILE A 224 -3.88 -5.93 3.44
N PHE A 225 -4.75 -6.91 3.27
CA PHE A 225 -4.98 -7.97 4.25
C PHE A 225 -4.27 -9.29 3.91
N CYS A 226 -3.47 -9.34 2.82
CA CYS A 226 -2.80 -10.56 2.34
C CYS A 226 -3.76 -11.75 2.16
N GLY A 227 -4.99 -11.49 1.73
CA GLY A 227 -6.05 -12.48 1.57
C GLY A 227 -6.69 -12.97 2.88
N GLU A 228 -6.21 -12.50 4.04
CA GLU A 228 -6.73 -12.95 5.34
C GLU A 228 -8.19 -12.50 5.54
N GLY A 229 -9.06 -13.46 5.82
CA GLY A 229 -10.48 -13.20 6.07
C GLY A 229 -11.31 -12.85 4.83
N ILE A 230 -10.76 -12.91 3.61
CA ILE A 230 -11.46 -12.60 2.36
C ILE A 230 -11.97 -13.89 1.72
N THR A 231 -13.20 -13.87 1.21
CA THR A 231 -13.84 -15.01 0.52
C THR A 231 -13.78 -14.86 -1.00
N GLU A 232 -13.86 -13.64 -1.51
CA GLU A 232 -13.83 -13.34 -2.94
C GLU A 232 -13.10 -12.02 -3.21
N THR A 233 -12.35 -11.95 -4.33
CA THR A 233 -11.50 -10.78 -4.67
C THR A 233 -11.72 -10.34 -6.10
N TYR A 234 -11.85 -9.02 -6.29
CA TYR A 234 -11.93 -8.36 -7.58
C TYR A 234 -10.82 -7.33 -7.72
N HIS A 235 -9.86 -7.56 -8.61
CA HIS A 235 -8.81 -6.60 -8.91
C HIS A 235 -9.33 -5.46 -9.77
N SER A 236 -8.99 -4.23 -9.42
CA SER A 236 -9.34 -3.05 -10.21
C SER A 236 -8.12 -2.52 -10.98
N THR A 237 -8.35 -2.10 -12.21
CA THR A 237 -7.34 -1.47 -13.07
C THR A 237 -7.31 0.06 -12.94
N SER A 238 -8.36 0.63 -12.35
CA SER A 238 -8.50 2.07 -12.07
C SER A 238 -9.57 2.29 -11.00
N SER A 239 -9.63 3.49 -10.43
CA SER A 239 -10.70 3.86 -9.48
C SER A 239 -12.09 3.80 -10.12
N VAL A 240 -12.21 4.15 -11.40
CA VAL A 240 -13.49 4.05 -12.15
C VAL A 240 -13.89 2.59 -12.29
N ASN A 241 -12.96 1.72 -12.75
CA ASN A 241 -13.23 0.29 -12.89
C ASN A 241 -13.57 -0.37 -11.54
N GLY A 242 -12.87 -0.02 -10.45
CA GLY A 242 -13.21 -0.50 -9.12
C GLY A 242 -14.62 -0.09 -8.66
N MET A 243 -15.05 1.12 -8.98
CA MET A 243 -16.39 1.59 -8.67
C MET A 243 -17.46 0.85 -9.51
N GLU A 244 -17.21 0.64 -10.80
CA GLU A 244 -18.08 -0.15 -11.68
C GLU A 244 -18.27 -1.57 -11.15
N GLN A 245 -17.16 -2.23 -10.81
CA GLN A 245 -17.19 -3.58 -10.19
C GLN A 245 -17.99 -3.57 -8.88
N THR A 246 -17.78 -2.58 -8.01
CA THR A 246 -18.49 -2.44 -6.74
C THR A 246 -19.99 -2.32 -6.96
N ILE A 247 -20.42 -1.51 -7.94
CA ILE A 247 -21.85 -1.34 -8.29
C ILE A 247 -22.43 -2.65 -8.82
N GLU A 248 -21.72 -3.38 -9.68
CA GLU A 248 -22.21 -4.66 -10.21
C GLU A 248 -22.29 -5.74 -9.14
N ILE A 249 -21.31 -5.81 -8.25
CA ILE A 249 -21.30 -6.78 -7.14
C ILE A 249 -22.45 -6.45 -6.16
N SER A 250 -22.69 -5.17 -5.87
CA SER A 250 -23.77 -4.75 -4.94
C SER A 250 -25.17 -5.14 -5.40
N LYS A 251 -25.35 -5.53 -6.67
CA LYS A 251 -26.61 -6.03 -7.21
C LYS A 251 -26.78 -7.54 -7.06
N LYS A 252 -25.72 -8.25 -6.68
CA LYS A 252 -25.76 -9.72 -6.45
C LYS A 252 -26.23 -9.98 -5.03
N ASP A 253 -26.79 -11.17 -4.81
CA ASP A 253 -27.02 -11.67 -3.46
C ASP A 253 -25.68 -12.05 -2.82
N PHE A 254 -25.34 -11.43 -1.71
CA PHE A 254 -24.21 -11.81 -0.87
C PHE A 254 -24.57 -11.59 0.61
N HIS A 255 -23.96 -12.40 1.49
CA HIS A 255 -24.24 -12.36 2.91
C HIS A 255 -23.10 -11.65 3.64
N CYS A 256 -23.22 -10.35 3.85
CA CYS A 256 -22.53 -9.48 4.77
C CYS A 256 -21.72 -8.35 4.16
N LEU A 257 -20.46 -8.54 3.73
CA LEU A 257 -19.53 -7.42 3.53
C LEU A 257 -19.02 -7.30 2.09
N LEU A 258 -19.27 -6.13 1.49
CA LEU A 258 -18.57 -5.65 0.31
C LEU A 258 -17.61 -4.53 0.74
N TYR A 259 -16.30 -4.79 0.62
CA TYR A 259 -15.27 -3.86 1.04
C TYR A 259 -14.43 -3.42 -0.16
N THR A 260 -14.42 -2.13 -0.44
CA THR A 260 -13.70 -1.55 -1.57
C THR A 260 -12.73 -0.47 -1.10
N SER A 261 -11.56 -0.44 -1.69
CA SER A 261 -10.56 0.62 -1.50
C SER A 261 -9.93 0.98 -2.85
N PRO A 262 -10.61 1.80 -3.65
CA PRO A 262 -10.01 2.38 -4.84
C PRO A 262 -9.03 3.47 -4.41
N SER A 263 -7.71 3.23 -4.52
CA SER A 263 -6.71 4.24 -4.26
C SER A 263 -6.16 4.80 -5.57
N PRO A 264 -6.17 6.12 -5.78
CA PRO A 264 -5.56 6.76 -6.97
C PRO A 264 -4.06 6.53 -7.08
N ARG A 265 -3.37 6.21 -5.96
CA ARG A 265 -1.94 5.90 -5.92
C ARG A 265 -1.61 4.50 -6.46
N ASP A 266 -2.61 3.67 -6.66
CA ASP A 266 -2.45 2.29 -7.11
C ASP A 266 -2.42 2.16 -8.63
N CYS A 267 -2.62 3.26 -9.35
CA CYS A 267 -2.65 3.32 -10.82
C CYS A 267 -1.37 3.87 -11.46
N SER A 268 -0.29 4.09 -10.68
CA SER A 268 0.97 4.66 -11.15
C SER A 268 2.09 3.61 -11.22
#